data_5ed1c4d6be07546e50059d9f09ebcdaa
#
_entry.id   5ed1c4d6be07546e50059d9f09ebcdaa
#
_cell.length_a   1.000
_cell.length_b   1.000
_cell.length_c   1.000
_cell.angle_alpha   90.00
_cell.angle_beta   90.00
_cell.angle_gamma   90.00
#
_symmetry.space_group_name_H-M   'P 1'
#
loop_
_entity.id
_entity.type
_entity.pdbx_description
1 polymer ?
#
loop_
_entity_poly.entity_id
_entity_poly.type
_entity_poly.pdbx_seq_one_letter_code
_entity_poly.pdbx_strand_id
1 'polypeptide(L)'
;LPETQHIRDGDWKIAPLPKALECRRVEITGPVEAKMIINAFNSGADSYMTDFEDSNSPKWSNQIQGQINLYKAIRRTLAFGSKGK
;
A
#
# COMPACT_ATOMS: atom_id res chain seq x y z
N LEU A 1 21.79 5.43 21.32
CA LEU A 1 22.14 4.84 22.61
C LEU A 1 23.53 4.22 22.54
N PRO A 2 24.35 4.31 23.62
CA PRO A 2 25.70 3.75 23.60
C PRO A 2 25.77 2.26 23.29
N GLU A 3 24.83 1.48 23.79
CA GLU A 3 24.78 0.03 23.60
C GLU A 3 24.55 -0.39 22.15
N THR A 4 24.09 0.50 21.30
CA THR A 4 23.87 0.23 19.86
C THR A 4 24.85 0.97 18.96
N GLN A 5 25.81 1.70 19.54
CA GLN A 5 26.77 2.52 18.78
C GLN A 5 27.59 1.67 17.80
N HIS A 6 28.04 0.50 18.24
CA HIS A 6 28.84 -0.41 17.42
C HIS A 6 28.07 -0.89 16.16
N ILE A 7 26.75 -0.97 16.24
CA ILE A 7 25.92 -1.34 15.09
C ILE A 7 25.92 -0.19 14.08
N ARG A 8 25.71 1.06 14.56
CA ARG A 8 25.67 2.23 13.68
C ARG A 8 27.01 2.48 13.00
N ASP A 9 28.11 2.24 13.70
CA ASP A 9 29.45 2.49 13.20
C ASP A 9 30.03 1.32 12.40
N GLY A 10 29.34 0.18 12.36
CA GLY A 10 29.77 -1.02 11.67
C GLY A 10 29.45 -1.03 10.20
N ASP A 11 29.97 -2.03 9.50
CA ASP A 11 29.69 -2.27 8.08
C ASP A 11 28.38 -3.03 7.90
N TRP A 12 27.27 -2.35 8.10
CA TRP A 12 25.98 -2.99 7.90
C TRP A 12 25.33 -2.51 6.60
N LYS A 13 24.46 -3.35 6.06
CA LYS A 13 23.62 -3.03 4.90
C LYS A 13 22.23 -3.52 5.20
N ILE A 14 21.25 -2.87 4.56
CA ILE A 14 19.88 -3.34 4.65
C ILE A 14 19.76 -4.71 3.97
N ALA A 15 18.76 -5.47 4.36
CA ALA A 15 18.45 -6.73 3.68
C ALA A 15 18.12 -6.45 2.21
N PRO A 16 18.34 -7.42 1.31
CA PRO A 16 17.92 -7.28 -0.08
C PRO A 16 16.42 -6.98 -0.17
N LEU A 17 16.03 -6.15 -1.14
CA LEU A 17 14.63 -5.84 -1.35
C LEU A 17 13.88 -7.06 -1.88
N PRO A 18 12.63 -7.28 -1.46
CA PRO A 18 11.78 -8.26 -2.14
C PRO A 18 11.66 -7.93 -3.62
N LYS A 19 11.59 -8.95 -4.45
CA LYS A 19 11.52 -8.77 -5.91
C LYS A 19 10.39 -7.83 -6.32
N ALA A 20 9.24 -7.91 -5.66
CA ALA A 20 8.09 -7.08 -5.96
C ALA A 20 8.35 -5.58 -5.71
N LEU A 21 9.37 -5.23 -4.94
CA LEU A 21 9.69 -3.84 -4.58
C LEU A 21 10.96 -3.33 -5.25
N GLU A 22 11.54 -4.05 -6.20
CA GLU A 22 12.76 -3.63 -6.89
C GLU A 22 12.54 -2.40 -7.78
N CYS A 23 11.37 -2.29 -8.39
CA CYS A 23 11.02 -1.14 -9.21
C CYS A 23 9.88 -0.38 -8.56
N ARG A 24 10.15 0.85 -8.12
CA ARG A 24 9.16 1.75 -7.50
C ARG A 24 9.31 3.16 -8.05
N ARG A 25 9.50 3.28 -9.35
CA ARG A 25 9.69 4.57 -10.00
C ARG A 25 8.44 5.42 -9.93
N VAL A 26 7.29 4.78 -10.05
CA VAL A 26 6.00 5.46 -9.96
C VAL A 26 5.18 4.76 -8.89
N GLU A 27 4.92 5.47 -7.82
CA GLU A 27 4.10 4.99 -6.71
C GLU A 27 2.91 5.92 -6.54
N ILE A 28 1.74 5.33 -6.42
CA ILE A 28 0.52 6.07 -6.09
C ILE A 28 0.23 5.85 -4.62
N THR A 29 -0.05 6.92 -3.90
CA THR A 29 -0.58 6.86 -2.54
C THR A 29 -2.03 7.26 -2.57
N GLY A 30 -2.90 6.50 -1.94
CA GLY A 30 -4.32 6.83 -1.94
C GLY A 30 -5.11 6.08 -0.88
N PRO A 31 -6.38 6.44 -0.73
CA PRO A 31 -7.24 5.87 0.30
C PRO A 31 -7.58 4.41 0.03
N VAL A 32 -8.19 3.78 1.01
CA VAL A 32 -8.53 2.34 0.96
C VAL A 32 -9.95 2.08 0.47
N GLU A 33 -10.51 3.04 -0.23
CA GLU A 33 -11.81 2.90 -0.91
C GLU A 33 -11.67 1.97 -2.11
N ALA A 34 -12.65 1.08 -2.32
CA ALA A 34 -12.58 0.06 -3.37
C ALA A 34 -12.32 0.64 -4.76
N LYS A 35 -13.03 1.70 -5.13
CA LYS A 35 -12.86 2.34 -6.44
C LYS A 35 -11.45 2.85 -6.64
N MET A 36 -10.87 3.50 -5.63
CA MET A 36 -9.53 4.08 -5.71
C MET A 36 -8.47 2.99 -5.80
N ILE A 37 -8.62 1.90 -5.03
CA ILE A 37 -7.71 0.76 -5.10
C ILE A 37 -7.69 0.16 -6.51
N ILE A 38 -8.87 -0.07 -7.08
CA ILE A 38 -9.00 -0.65 -8.42
C ILE A 38 -8.41 0.28 -9.46
N ASN A 39 -8.69 1.57 -9.39
CA ASN A 39 -8.13 2.54 -10.32
C ASN A 39 -6.61 2.58 -10.24
N ALA A 40 -6.06 2.54 -9.04
CA ALA A 40 -4.60 2.54 -8.85
C ALA A 40 -3.97 1.26 -9.42
N PHE A 41 -4.57 0.11 -9.20
CA PHE A 41 -4.06 -1.16 -9.74
C PHE A 41 -4.09 -1.19 -11.28
N ASN A 42 -5.05 -0.49 -11.88
CA ASN A 42 -5.19 -0.42 -13.32
C ASN A 42 -4.41 0.73 -13.97
N SER A 43 -3.75 1.55 -13.16
CA SER A 43 -3.04 2.75 -13.64
C SER A 43 -1.71 2.45 -14.34
N GLY A 44 -1.14 1.27 -14.11
CA GLY A 44 0.20 0.95 -14.58
C GLY A 44 1.31 1.43 -13.67
N ALA A 45 0.99 2.02 -12.51
CA ALA A 45 2.01 2.38 -11.52
C ALA A 45 2.72 1.13 -10.99
N ASP A 46 3.96 1.31 -10.56
CA ASP A 46 4.77 0.20 -10.06
C ASP A 46 4.27 -0.31 -8.70
N SER A 47 3.76 0.60 -7.88
CA SER A 47 3.23 0.24 -6.57
C SER A 47 2.12 1.18 -6.13
N TYR A 48 1.31 0.71 -5.20
CA TYR A 48 0.27 1.49 -4.56
C TYR A 48 0.43 1.44 -3.05
N MET A 49 0.64 2.61 -2.45
CA MET A 49 0.68 2.75 -1.00
C MET A 49 -0.73 3.02 -0.49
N THR A 50 -1.29 2.05 0.18
CA THR A 50 -2.61 2.21 0.78
C THR A 50 -2.50 3.03 2.05
N ASP A 51 -3.29 4.10 2.12
CA ASP A 51 -3.20 5.07 3.20
C ASP A 51 -4.48 5.05 4.05
N PHE A 52 -4.32 4.70 5.32
CA PHE A 52 -5.41 4.71 6.30
C PHE A 52 -5.47 6.01 7.10
N GLU A 53 -4.65 6.96 6.76
CA GLU A 53 -4.50 8.20 7.51
C GLU A 53 -4.85 9.42 6.64
N ASP A 54 -3.86 10.07 6.07
CA ASP A 54 -4.01 11.40 5.49
C ASP A 54 -4.91 11.47 4.26
N SER A 55 -4.90 10.47 3.42
CA SER A 55 -5.76 10.46 2.24
C SER A 55 -7.06 9.68 2.45
N ASN A 56 -7.29 9.24 3.67
CA ASN A 56 -8.46 8.45 4.05
C ASN A 56 -9.21 9.15 5.18
N SER A 57 -10.51 9.40 4.98
CA SER A 57 -11.32 9.97 6.06
C SER A 57 -11.34 8.99 7.25
N PRO A 58 -11.03 9.43 8.47
CA PRO A 58 -10.85 8.54 9.62
C PRO A 58 -12.16 8.02 10.21
N LYS A 59 -13.18 7.88 9.40
CA LYS A 59 -14.44 7.31 9.80
C LYS A 59 -14.28 5.83 10.08
N TRP A 60 -14.88 5.33 11.16
CA TRP A 60 -14.75 3.93 11.56
C TRP A 60 -15.07 2.96 10.43
N SER A 61 -16.18 3.21 9.72
CA SER A 61 -16.58 2.35 8.59
C SER A 61 -15.53 2.31 7.49
N ASN A 62 -14.85 3.43 7.21
CA ASN A 62 -13.77 3.46 6.22
C ASN A 62 -12.57 2.65 6.65
N GLN A 63 -12.23 2.68 7.93
CA GLN A 63 -11.10 1.92 8.47
C GLN A 63 -11.35 0.42 8.38
N ILE A 64 -12.54 -0.02 8.74
CA ILE A 64 -12.91 -1.43 8.70
C ILE A 64 -13.11 -1.92 7.27
N GLN A 65 -13.86 -1.16 6.46
CA GLN A 65 -14.10 -1.53 5.06
C GLN A 65 -12.79 -1.56 4.26
N GLY A 66 -11.86 -0.66 4.60
CA GLY A 66 -10.53 -0.64 3.99
C GLY A 66 -9.76 -1.95 4.19
N GLN A 67 -9.81 -2.52 5.38
CA GLN A 67 -9.18 -3.82 5.65
C GLN A 67 -9.78 -4.91 4.76
N ILE A 68 -11.09 -4.94 4.63
CA ILE A 68 -11.79 -5.90 3.78
C ILE A 68 -11.42 -5.69 2.31
N ASN A 69 -11.37 -4.44 1.87
CA ASN A 69 -11.03 -4.10 0.50
C ASN A 69 -9.61 -4.59 0.15
N LEU A 70 -8.65 -4.38 1.03
CA LEU A 70 -7.28 -4.84 0.80
C LEU A 70 -7.16 -6.36 0.82
N TYR A 71 -7.87 -7.01 1.73
CA TYR A 71 -7.93 -8.47 1.75
C TYR A 71 -8.40 -9.02 0.40
N LYS A 72 -9.45 -8.42 -0.15
CA LYS A 72 -10.00 -8.82 -1.45
C LYS A 72 -9.08 -8.43 -2.60
N ALA A 73 -8.47 -7.25 -2.55
CA ALA A 73 -7.57 -6.78 -3.60
C ALA A 73 -6.36 -7.71 -3.77
N ILE A 74 -5.73 -8.09 -2.67
CA ILE A 74 -4.57 -9.00 -2.69
C ILE A 74 -4.94 -10.34 -3.30
N ARG A 75 -6.15 -10.80 -3.09
CA ARG A 75 -6.67 -12.06 -3.62
C ARG A 75 -7.35 -11.92 -4.98
N ARG A 76 -7.32 -10.72 -5.56
CA ARG A 76 -7.92 -10.42 -6.87
C ARG A 76 -9.41 -10.70 -6.92
N THR A 77 -10.10 -10.53 -5.79
CA THR A 77 -11.55 -10.71 -5.69
C THR A 77 -12.30 -9.39 -5.48
N LEU A 78 -11.56 -8.29 -5.34
CA LEU A 78 -12.16 -6.97 -5.23
C LEU A 78 -12.74 -6.56 -6.57
N ALA A 79 -14.01 -6.15 -6.57
CA ALA A 79 -14.67 -5.62 -7.74
C ALA A 79 -15.43 -4.35 -7.38
N PHE A 80 -15.50 -3.42 -8.32
CA PHE A 80 -16.31 -2.23 -8.19
C PHE A 80 -17.08 -2.08 -9.50
N GLY A 81 -18.35 -2.39 -9.45
CA GLY A 81 -19.23 -2.22 -10.61
C GLY A 81 -19.82 -0.82 -10.62
N SER A 82 -19.60 -0.08 -11.71
CA SER A 82 -20.42 1.07 -11.98
C SER A 82 -21.55 0.65 -12.90
N LYS A 83 -22.63 1.43 -12.92
CA LYS A 83 -23.79 1.15 -13.76
C LYS A 83 -23.34 1.04 -15.22
N GLY A 84 -23.60 -0.11 -15.86
CA GLY A 84 -23.23 -0.35 -17.24
C GLY A 84 -21.83 -0.93 -17.44
N LYS A 85 -21.16 -1.30 -16.36
CA LYS A 85 -19.81 -1.91 -16.44
C LYS A 85 -19.73 -3.24 -15.72
#